data_c6168d63286f0899da6ba54182922e83
#
_entry.id   c6168d63286f0899da6ba54182922e83
#
_cell.length_a   1.000
_cell.length_b   1.000
_cell.length_c   1.000
_cell.angle_alpha   90.00
_cell.angle_beta   90.00
_cell.angle_gamma   90.00
#
_symmetry.space_group_name_H-M   'P 1'
#
loop_
_entity.id
_entity.type
_entity.pdbx_description
1 polymer ?
#
loop_
_entity_poly.entity_id
_entity_poly.type
_entity_poly.pdbx_seq_one_letter_code
_entity_poly.pdbx_strand_id
1 'polypeptide(L)'
;MKRTPYLVPLAAGIAAALLHADYAWSQTNFTVRARDPGPRGGTPAAGGPINGLTASELAFFTVSKADFEEAEDVPDGLGPTMNLDSCAGCHAQPASGGSSPAVNPQVAFARKNGARNAVPPFVHADGPVREARFVKNADGTADGGVHALFTIAGRADIGTACQLAQENFAAAVSANNVIFRIPTPVFGAGLIESIPDATIVANASANLGSKLPLGIGGRPNVQVPGRTVSGATNNSGNDGTVTRFGWKAQNKSLTIFSGEAYNVEMGISNELFPTERDETAACQVATVPNDFTDTTSVTTSGALTAVARFALFQRLLAPPAPSPDTPGGSTSINNGKQLFASTGCALCHTPTLRTGNTAVAALRYQNANLYSDLVLHDMGPNLADGVSQGVAGGSEFRTAPLWGLGQRLYFLHDGRSSDLLDTIGQHASGTQRQGNASEANGVVNSFNNLSERQKQDILNFLRSL
;
A
#
# COMPACT_ATOMS: atom_id res chain seq x y z
N MET A 1 -7.11 67.62 -76.20
CA MET A 1 -8.11 67.61 -77.24
C MET A 1 -8.73 66.20 -77.36
N LYS A 2 -10.09 66.21 -77.42
CA LYS A 2 -10.98 65.09 -77.89
C LYS A 2 -11.07 63.83 -77.00
N ARG A 3 -12.06 63.81 -76.11
CA ARG A 3 -13.49 63.38 -76.26
C ARG A 3 -13.68 61.89 -76.18
N THR A 4 -14.33 61.56 -75.06
CA THR A 4 -15.07 60.32 -74.76
C THR A 4 -16.10 59.97 -75.85
N PRO A 5 -16.53 58.68 -75.91
CA PRO A 5 -17.91 58.42 -75.52
C PRO A 5 -18.10 57.17 -74.69
N TYR A 6 -19.18 57.24 -73.92
CA TYR A 6 -19.78 56.23 -73.07
C TYR A 6 -20.41 55.08 -73.91
N LEU A 7 -20.31 53.85 -73.39
CA LEU A 7 -21.25 52.76 -73.73
C LEU A 7 -21.53 51.93 -72.44
N VAL A 8 -22.82 51.86 -72.18
CA VAL A 8 -23.41 51.11 -71.09
C VAL A 8 -23.51 49.62 -71.44
N PRO A 9 -23.16 48.65 -70.63
CA PRO A 9 -23.42 47.27 -70.92
C PRO A 9 -24.71 46.74 -70.25
N LEU A 10 -25.37 45.93 -70.98
CA LEU A 10 -26.49 45.06 -70.66
C LEU A 10 -26.18 44.14 -69.47
N ALA A 11 -27.11 44.13 -68.50
CA ALA A 11 -27.10 43.12 -67.44
C ALA A 11 -27.62 41.80 -67.94
N ALA A 12 -26.77 40.78 -67.97
CA ALA A 12 -27.17 39.39 -68.15
C ALA A 12 -27.17 38.74 -66.74
N GLY A 13 -28.37 38.43 -66.24
CA GLY A 13 -28.56 37.70 -65.01
C GLY A 13 -28.15 36.22 -65.19
N ILE A 14 -27.18 35.78 -64.43
CA ILE A 14 -26.88 34.36 -64.24
C ILE A 14 -27.39 33.99 -62.90
N ALA A 15 -28.47 33.21 -62.85
CA ALA A 15 -28.93 32.52 -61.65
C ALA A 15 -27.94 31.42 -61.26
N ALA A 16 -27.12 31.68 -60.27
CA ALA A 16 -26.29 30.67 -59.65
C ALA A 16 -27.15 29.85 -58.69
N ALA A 17 -27.51 28.64 -59.07
CA ALA A 17 -28.10 27.66 -58.19
C ALA A 17 -27.01 27.23 -57.17
N LEU A 18 -27.10 27.72 -55.95
CA LEU A 18 -26.30 27.22 -54.83
C LEU A 18 -26.79 25.81 -54.48
N LEU A 19 -26.10 24.80 -55.02
CA LEU A 19 -26.15 23.44 -54.48
C LEU A 19 -25.50 23.47 -53.10
N HIS A 20 -26.31 23.47 -52.07
CA HIS A 20 -25.86 23.17 -50.72
C HIS A 20 -25.55 21.68 -50.68
N ALA A 21 -24.29 21.31 -50.95
CA ALA A 21 -23.77 20.04 -50.57
C ALA A 21 -23.64 20.06 -49.03
N ASP A 22 -24.62 19.49 -48.39
CA ASP A 22 -24.48 19.12 -46.94
C ASP A 22 -23.32 18.13 -46.87
N TYR A 23 -22.11 18.66 -46.60
CA TYR A 23 -21.03 17.87 -46.04
C TYR A 23 -21.45 17.45 -44.66
N ALA A 24 -22.18 16.35 -44.55
CA ALA A 24 -22.27 15.59 -43.36
C ALA A 24 -20.86 15.18 -42.97
N TRP A 25 -20.21 15.97 -42.14
CA TRP A 25 -19.04 15.53 -41.41
C TRP A 25 -19.48 14.35 -40.57
N SER A 26 -19.20 13.15 -41.06
CA SER A 26 -19.20 11.96 -40.23
C SER A 26 -18.23 12.28 -39.08
N GLN A 27 -18.77 12.74 -37.97
CA GLN A 27 -18.06 12.71 -36.70
C GLN A 27 -17.81 11.23 -36.44
N THR A 28 -16.67 10.74 -36.86
CA THR A 28 -16.09 9.55 -36.27
C THR A 28 -15.98 9.88 -34.78
N ASN A 29 -16.94 9.38 -34.01
CA ASN A 29 -16.87 9.40 -32.56
C ASN A 29 -15.61 8.62 -32.18
N PHE A 30 -14.47 9.29 -32.10
CA PHE A 30 -13.32 8.77 -31.41
C PHE A 30 -13.73 8.62 -29.97
N THR A 31 -14.15 7.45 -29.58
CA THR A 31 -14.38 7.15 -28.18
C THR A 31 -13.03 7.19 -27.50
N VAL A 32 -12.75 8.31 -26.85
CA VAL A 32 -11.51 8.45 -26.06
C VAL A 32 -11.56 7.36 -24.99
N ARG A 33 -10.63 6.42 -25.04
CA ARG A 33 -10.54 5.36 -24.03
C ARG A 33 -10.18 5.95 -22.69
N ALA A 34 -10.76 5.42 -21.64
CA ALA A 34 -10.39 5.76 -20.28
C ALA A 34 -8.90 5.46 -20.03
N ARG A 35 -8.25 6.33 -19.31
CA ARG A 35 -6.82 6.22 -18.94
C ARG A 35 -6.61 6.67 -17.52
N ASP A 36 -5.71 6.00 -16.82
CA ASP A 36 -5.25 6.51 -15.53
C ASP A 36 -4.63 7.90 -15.73
N PRO A 37 -5.10 8.93 -15.01
CA PRO A 37 -4.46 10.25 -15.06
C PRO A 37 -3.01 10.27 -14.57
N GLY A 38 -2.57 9.22 -13.91
CA GLY A 38 -1.30 9.17 -13.23
C GLY A 38 -1.33 9.83 -11.85
N PRO A 39 -0.22 9.71 -11.09
CA PRO A 39 -0.14 10.28 -9.75
C PRO A 39 -0.26 11.82 -9.79
N ARG A 40 -1.02 12.35 -8.83
CA ARG A 40 -1.15 13.80 -8.68
C ARG A 40 0.20 14.43 -8.36
N GLY A 41 0.50 15.53 -9.04
CA GLY A 41 1.65 16.38 -8.71
C GLY A 41 1.40 17.27 -7.48
N GLY A 42 2.36 18.12 -7.18
CA GLY A 42 2.30 19.09 -6.11
C GLY A 42 2.82 18.61 -4.76
N THR A 43 2.59 19.42 -3.73
CA THR A 43 3.03 19.12 -2.37
C THR A 43 2.32 17.87 -1.84
N PRO A 44 3.02 16.96 -1.13
CA PRO A 44 2.38 15.84 -0.46
C PRO A 44 1.29 16.32 0.50
N ALA A 45 0.09 15.81 0.34
CA ALA A 45 -1.02 16.08 1.27
C ALA A 45 -1.04 15.04 2.40
N ALA A 46 0.14 14.65 2.88
CA ALA A 46 0.39 13.58 3.84
C ALA A 46 1.70 13.81 4.60
N GLY A 47 1.99 13.00 5.62
CA GLY A 47 3.25 13.03 6.37
C GLY A 47 3.26 13.95 7.59
N GLY A 48 2.18 14.71 7.81
CA GLY A 48 2.00 15.55 9.00
C GLY A 48 1.19 14.86 10.12
N PRO A 49 1.16 15.47 11.32
CA PRO A 49 0.39 14.96 12.45
C PRO A 49 -1.11 15.12 12.22
N ILE A 50 -1.91 14.26 12.86
CA ILE A 50 -3.37 14.43 12.87
C ILE A 50 -3.75 15.72 13.60
N ASN A 51 -4.79 16.39 13.13
CA ASN A 51 -5.26 17.63 13.75
C ASN A 51 -5.87 17.36 15.14
N GLY A 52 -5.66 18.31 16.06
CA GLY A 52 -6.23 18.25 17.40
C GLY A 52 -5.37 17.52 18.44
N LEU A 53 -4.09 17.30 18.15
CA LEU A 53 -3.13 16.82 19.14
C LEU A 53 -2.85 17.88 20.20
N THR A 54 -2.65 17.45 21.42
CA THR A 54 -2.08 18.27 22.51
C THR A 54 -0.62 18.62 22.22
N ALA A 55 -0.06 19.60 22.91
CA ALA A 55 1.35 19.95 22.77
C ALA A 55 2.30 18.77 23.10
N SER A 56 1.94 17.95 24.09
CA SER A 56 2.71 16.74 24.44
C SER A 56 2.63 15.68 23.33
N GLU A 57 1.44 15.39 22.80
CA GLU A 57 1.28 14.42 21.71
C GLU A 57 2.01 14.88 20.44
N LEU A 58 2.01 16.20 20.14
CA LEU A 58 2.76 16.76 19.02
C LEU A 58 4.27 16.64 19.24
N ALA A 59 4.77 16.83 20.46
CA ALA A 59 6.17 16.60 20.78
C ALA A 59 6.57 15.14 20.57
N PHE A 60 5.75 14.19 21.02
CA PHE A 60 5.95 12.75 20.77
C PHE A 60 5.92 12.41 19.28
N PHE A 61 4.97 12.98 18.52
CA PHE A 61 4.93 12.80 17.08
C PHE A 61 6.24 13.24 16.43
N THR A 62 6.78 14.39 16.83
CA THR A 62 7.99 14.97 16.23
C THR A 62 9.22 14.08 16.48
N VAL A 63 9.42 13.63 17.72
CA VAL A 63 10.53 12.74 18.06
C VAL A 63 10.38 11.39 17.35
N SER A 64 9.18 10.81 17.41
CA SER A 64 8.90 9.51 16.79
C SER A 64 9.02 9.53 15.27
N LYS A 65 8.72 10.68 14.63
CA LYS A 65 8.96 10.89 13.21
C LYS A 65 10.45 10.91 12.89
N ALA A 66 11.25 11.56 13.74
CA ALA A 66 12.69 11.60 13.56
C ALA A 66 13.30 10.19 13.61
N ASP A 67 12.88 9.36 14.57
CA ASP A 67 13.32 7.97 14.65
C ASP A 67 12.89 7.13 13.43
N PHE A 68 11.65 7.33 12.94
CA PHE A 68 11.18 6.64 11.73
C PHE A 68 11.99 7.03 10.48
N GLU A 69 12.59 8.21 10.48
CA GLU A 69 13.43 8.75 9.41
C GLU A 69 14.92 8.51 9.64
N GLU A 70 15.31 8.04 10.83
CA GLU A 70 16.68 7.73 11.18
C GLU A 70 17.24 6.58 10.34
N ALA A 71 18.52 6.65 10.05
CA ALA A 71 19.27 5.55 9.44
C ALA A 71 20.00 4.80 10.54
N GLU A 72 19.58 3.58 10.78
CA GLU A 72 20.17 2.69 11.77
C GLU A 72 21.55 2.21 11.32
N ASP A 73 22.42 1.94 12.27
CA ASP A 73 23.74 1.38 12.00
C ASP A 73 23.97 0.05 12.76
N VAL A 74 25.17 -0.50 12.63
CA VAL A 74 25.53 -1.78 13.28
C VAL A 74 25.49 -1.69 14.81
N PRO A 75 25.98 -0.62 15.47
CA PRO A 75 25.79 -0.41 16.89
C PRO A 75 24.33 -0.40 17.35
N ASP A 76 23.40 0.07 16.54
CA ASP A 76 21.96 0.08 16.83
C ASP A 76 21.32 -1.30 16.65
N GLY A 77 22.06 -2.26 16.13
CA GLY A 77 21.61 -3.62 15.91
C GLY A 77 21.17 -3.91 14.48
N LEU A 78 21.41 -2.99 13.53
CA LEU A 78 21.07 -3.23 12.13
C LEU A 78 21.71 -4.53 11.66
N GLY A 79 20.89 -5.51 11.37
CA GLY A 79 21.32 -6.87 11.09
C GLY A 79 22.19 -6.99 9.85
N PRO A 80 22.97 -8.08 9.75
CA PRO A 80 23.69 -8.40 8.52
C PRO A 80 22.71 -8.72 7.38
N THR A 81 21.53 -9.17 7.74
CA THR A 81 20.41 -9.44 6.84
C THR A 81 19.35 -8.36 7.07
N MET A 82 19.16 -7.48 6.08
CA MET A 82 18.20 -6.37 6.14
C MET A 82 17.79 -5.97 4.72
N ASN A 83 16.67 -5.28 4.58
CA ASN A 83 16.27 -4.69 3.30
C ASN A 83 16.87 -3.29 3.09
N LEU A 84 16.87 -2.47 4.14
CA LEU A 84 17.42 -1.12 4.15
C LEU A 84 17.70 -0.70 5.60
N ASP A 85 18.38 0.43 5.78
CA ASP A 85 18.77 0.99 7.08
C ASP A 85 17.79 1.99 7.68
N SER A 86 16.65 2.25 7.04
CA SER A 86 15.66 3.24 7.49
C SER A 86 14.24 2.87 7.07
N CYS A 87 13.27 3.05 7.98
CA CYS A 87 11.85 2.88 7.64
C CYS A 87 11.42 3.85 6.55
N ALA A 88 11.80 5.13 6.66
CA ALA A 88 11.43 6.17 5.70
C ALA A 88 12.08 5.97 4.32
N GLY A 89 13.17 5.21 4.22
CA GLY A 89 13.79 4.88 2.94
C GLY A 89 12.86 4.08 2.02
N CYS A 90 12.08 3.17 2.59
CA CYS A 90 11.08 2.38 1.88
C CYS A 90 9.69 3.03 1.92
N HIS A 91 9.30 3.62 3.04
CA HIS A 91 8.01 4.30 3.25
C HIS A 91 8.07 5.79 2.91
N ALA A 92 8.53 6.15 1.69
CA ALA A 92 8.89 7.53 1.32
C ALA A 92 7.83 8.27 0.48
N GLN A 93 6.91 7.58 -0.20
CA GLN A 93 6.05 8.20 -1.20
C GLN A 93 4.58 8.28 -0.74
N PRO A 94 3.96 9.47 -0.75
CA PRO A 94 4.49 10.77 -1.15
C PRO A 94 5.26 11.51 -0.04
N ALA A 95 5.30 10.96 1.17
CA ALA A 95 6.00 11.47 2.35
C ALA A 95 6.31 10.31 3.29
N SER A 96 7.08 10.56 4.37
CA SER A 96 7.37 9.58 5.43
C SER A 96 6.08 8.95 5.98
N GLY A 97 6.05 7.62 6.02
CA GLY A 97 4.87 6.82 6.32
C GLY A 97 4.07 6.39 5.08
N GLY A 98 4.55 6.71 3.89
CA GLY A 98 3.94 6.35 2.63
C GLY A 98 4.27 4.93 2.14
N SER A 99 4.35 4.79 0.82
CA SER A 99 4.71 3.54 0.14
C SER A 99 6.03 3.70 -0.61
N SER A 100 6.31 2.77 -1.51
CA SER A 100 7.55 2.74 -2.28
C SER A 100 7.77 4.03 -3.09
N PRO A 101 8.98 4.62 -3.04
CA PRO A 101 9.39 5.68 -3.95
C PRO A 101 9.61 5.16 -5.38
N ALA A 102 9.74 6.09 -6.33
CA ALA A 102 10.01 5.77 -7.75
C ALA A 102 11.41 5.17 -7.97
N VAL A 103 12.37 5.60 -7.16
CA VAL A 103 13.76 5.10 -7.18
C VAL A 103 13.93 4.17 -6.00
N ASN A 104 14.42 2.96 -6.26
CA ASN A 104 14.69 2.00 -5.20
C ASN A 104 16.02 2.32 -4.49
N PRO A 105 16.01 2.73 -3.21
CA PRO A 105 17.22 3.09 -2.48
C PRO A 105 18.12 1.89 -2.18
N GLN A 106 17.61 0.66 -2.18
CA GLN A 106 18.35 -0.56 -1.85
C GLN A 106 19.59 -0.74 -2.74
N VAL A 107 19.51 -0.36 -4.03
CA VAL A 107 20.63 -0.47 -4.96
C VAL A 107 21.78 0.49 -4.59
N ALA A 108 21.44 1.74 -4.24
CA ALA A 108 22.41 2.72 -3.81
C ALA A 108 23.03 2.36 -2.45
N PHE A 109 22.19 1.87 -1.54
CA PHE A 109 22.61 1.39 -0.23
C PHE A 109 23.59 0.22 -0.33
N ALA A 110 23.31 -0.78 -1.17
CA ALA A 110 24.20 -1.90 -1.43
C ALA A 110 25.57 -1.43 -1.91
N ARG A 111 25.62 -0.50 -2.84
CA ARG A 111 26.86 0.08 -3.36
C ARG A 111 27.63 0.85 -2.30
N LYS A 112 26.94 1.68 -1.51
CA LYS A 112 27.55 2.47 -0.42
C LYS A 112 28.23 1.58 0.63
N ASN A 113 27.61 0.47 0.98
CA ASN A 113 28.10 -0.43 2.02
C ASN A 113 29.00 -1.56 1.51
N GLY A 114 29.41 -1.51 0.24
CA GLY A 114 30.39 -2.45 -0.31
C GLY A 114 29.86 -3.88 -0.37
N ALA A 115 28.59 -4.04 -0.73
CA ALA A 115 27.97 -5.36 -0.86
C ALA A 115 28.87 -6.30 -1.68
N ARG A 116 29.23 -7.45 -1.08
CA ARG A 116 30.11 -8.46 -1.71
C ARG A 116 29.34 -9.39 -2.62
N ASN A 117 28.04 -9.42 -2.51
CA ASN A 117 27.15 -10.25 -3.32
C ASN A 117 26.49 -9.42 -4.44
N ALA A 118 26.09 -10.11 -5.49
CA ALA A 118 25.33 -9.49 -6.55
C ALA A 118 23.95 -9.06 -5.99
N VAL A 119 23.53 -7.87 -6.40
CA VAL A 119 22.15 -7.44 -6.17
C VAL A 119 21.22 -8.43 -6.89
N PRO A 120 20.21 -9.00 -6.24
CA PRO A 120 19.29 -9.92 -6.88
C PRO A 120 18.64 -9.34 -8.14
N PRO A 121 18.38 -10.17 -9.15
CA PRO A 121 17.90 -9.68 -10.47
C PRO A 121 16.51 -9.03 -10.44
N PHE A 122 15.75 -9.23 -9.36
CA PHE A 122 14.44 -8.60 -9.17
C PHE A 122 14.49 -7.24 -8.45
N VAL A 123 15.67 -6.82 -8.00
CA VAL A 123 15.90 -5.48 -7.41
C VAL A 123 16.45 -4.57 -8.48
N HIS A 124 15.66 -3.62 -8.90
CA HIS A 124 16.02 -2.64 -9.92
C HIS A 124 16.18 -1.25 -9.30
N ALA A 125 17.02 -0.42 -9.91
CA ALA A 125 17.20 0.97 -9.49
C ALA A 125 15.93 1.80 -9.68
N ASP A 126 15.18 1.51 -10.74
CA ASP A 126 13.89 2.10 -11.05
C ASP A 126 12.79 1.10 -10.71
N GLY A 127 11.71 1.56 -10.12
CA GLY A 127 10.60 0.70 -9.79
C GLY A 127 10.40 0.53 -8.28
N PRO A 128 9.42 -0.28 -7.87
CA PRO A 128 9.10 -0.37 -6.47
C PRO A 128 10.21 -1.01 -5.65
N VAL A 129 10.39 -0.50 -4.44
CA VAL A 129 11.03 -1.25 -3.37
C VAL A 129 10.20 -2.50 -3.13
N ARG A 130 10.82 -3.64 -3.19
CA ARG A 130 10.18 -4.93 -2.93
C ARG A 130 10.96 -5.68 -1.86
N GLU A 131 10.26 -6.12 -0.86
CA GLU A 131 10.73 -7.14 0.06
C GLU A 131 10.45 -8.50 -0.56
N ALA A 132 11.47 -9.35 -0.64
CA ALA A 132 11.34 -10.74 -1.08
C ALA A 132 11.18 -11.65 0.14
N ARG A 133 10.21 -12.57 0.08
CA ARG A 133 9.95 -13.53 1.15
C ARG A 133 9.75 -14.92 0.58
N PHE A 134 10.12 -15.97 1.33
CA PHE A 134 9.86 -17.33 0.92
C PHE A 134 8.44 -17.77 1.27
N VAL A 135 7.87 -18.62 0.43
CA VAL A 135 6.58 -19.27 0.67
C VAL A 135 6.75 -20.47 1.60
N LYS A 136 7.86 -21.19 1.42
CA LYS A 136 8.15 -22.44 2.15
C LYS A 136 9.60 -22.46 2.62
N ASN A 137 9.79 -23.07 3.78
CA ASN A 137 11.09 -23.45 4.30
C ASN A 137 11.73 -24.56 3.43
N ALA A 138 13.02 -24.84 3.65
CA ALA A 138 13.76 -25.87 2.93
C ALA A 138 13.15 -27.28 3.13
N ASP A 139 12.50 -27.55 4.26
CA ASP A 139 11.81 -28.81 4.57
C ASP A 139 10.39 -28.89 3.95
N GLY A 140 9.95 -27.85 3.23
CA GLY A 140 8.64 -27.76 2.58
C GLY A 140 7.51 -27.28 3.47
N THR A 141 7.76 -27.01 4.75
CA THR A 141 6.77 -26.39 5.65
C THR A 141 6.52 -24.94 5.25
N ALA A 142 5.35 -24.39 5.64
CA ALA A 142 5.03 -22.99 5.36
C ALA A 142 5.96 -22.07 6.16
N ASP A 143 6.59 -21.11 5.47
CA ASP A 143 7.47 -20.12 6.09
C ASP A 143 6.71 -18.97 6.78
N GLY A 144 5.47 -18.72 6.43
CA GLY A 144 4.71 -17.57 6.91
C GLY A 144 5.12 -16.25 6.23
N GLY A 145 6.01 -16.32 5.26
CA GLY A 145 6.45 -15.19 4.44
C GLY A 145 7.45 -14.27 5.12
N VAL A 146 8.31 -14.80 6.01
CA VAL A 146 9.24 -13.96 6.79
C VAL A 146 10.68 -14.44 6.84
N HIS A 147 10.95 -15.64 6.36
CA HIS A 147 12.22 -16.30 6.66
C HIS A 147 13.40 -15.70 5.91
N ALA A 148 13.29 -15.49 4.63
CA ALA A 148 14.40 -14.95 3.85
C ALA A 148 14.06 -13.56 3.35
N LEU A 149 14.62 -12.59 3.99
CA LEU A 149 14.62 -11.24 3.47
C LEU A 149 15.64 -11.12 2.36
N PHE A 150 15.33 -10.32 1.37
CA PHE A 150 16.38 -9.79 0.55
C PHE A 150 17.33 -9.06 1.47
N THR A 151 18.53 -9.53 1.47
CA THR A 151 19.58 -8.97 2.27
C THR A 151 20.69 -8.49 1.36
N ILE A 152 21.14 -7.32 1.66
CA ILE A 152 22.43 -6.86 1.14
C ILE A 152 23.48 -7.54 2.01
N ALA A 153 23.73 -8.83 1.74
CA ALA A 153 24.72 -9.59 2.49
C ALA A 153 26.12 -9.03 2.24
N GLY A 154 26.96 -9.10 3.25
CA GLY A 154 28.35 -8.70 3.16
C GLY A 154 28.61 -7.21 3.31
N ARG A 155 27.86 -6.54 4.17
CA ARG A 155 28.19 -5.19 4.63
C ARG A 155 29.65 -5.12 5.08
N ALA A 156 30.36 -4.10 4.62
CA ALA A 156 31.77 -3.92 4.95
C ALA A 156 31.99 -3.49 6.42
N ASP A 157 30.96 -2.91 7.06
CA ASP A 157 30.99 -2.34 8.41
C ASP A 157 30.75 -3.37 9.52
N ILE A 158 30.30 -4.59 9.20
CA ILE A 158 30.02 -5.63 10.22
C ILE A 158 31.26 -6.46 10.60
N GLY A 159 32.39 -6.21 9.96
CA GLY A 159 33.65 -6.93 10.20
C GLY A 159 33.80 -8.20 9.34
N THR A 160 35.03 -8.69 9.29
CA THR A 160 35.39 -9.82 8.41
C THR A 160 35.04 -11.19 8.97
N ALA A 161 34.73 -11.28 10.26
CA ALA A 161 34.36 -12.53 10.92
C ALA A 161 32.91 -12.96 10.56
N CYS A 162 32.03 -12.01 10.27
CA CYS A 162 30.67 -12.30 9.82
C CYS A 162 30.70 -12.71 8.34
N GLN A 163 30.43 -13.99 8.10
CA GLN A 163 30.45 -14.60 6.77
C GLN A 163 29.07 -15.19 6.48
N LEU A 164 28.13 -14.36 6.03
CA LEU A 164 26.82 -14.82 5.59
C LEU A 164 26.77 -14.91 4.07
N ALA A 165 26.26 -16.02 3.59
CA ALA A 165 25.95 -16.18 2.18
C ALA A 165 24.57 -15.57 1.89
N GLN A 166 24.48 -14.91 0.74
CA GLN A 166 23.17 -14.53 0.23
C GLN A 166 22.38 -15.78 -0.12
N GLU A 167 21.09 -15.76 0.22
CA GLU A 167 20.12 -16.77 -0.25
C GLU A 167 20.15 -16.90 -1.77
N ASN A 168 19.99 -18.11 -2.26
CA ASN A 168 19.91 -18.37 -3.69
C ASN A 168 18.55 -18.00 -4.25
N PHE A 169 18.29 -16.70 -4.36
CA PHE A 169 17.02 -16.18 -4.87
C PHE A 169 16.71 -16.65 -6.29
N ALA A 170 17.72 -16.90 -7.12
CA ALA A 170 17.48 -17.40 -8.49
C ALA A 170 16.87 -18.80 -8.47
N ALA A 171 17.36 -19.68 -7.60
CA ALA A 171 16.78 -21.03 -7.40
C ALA A 171 15.37 -20.92 -6.79
N ALA A 172 15.18 -20.06 -5.80
CA ALA A 172 13.88 -19.86 -5.16
C ALA A 172 12.83 -19.29 -6.14
N VAL A 173 13.20 -18.34 -7.00
CA VAL A 173 12.33 -17.85 -8.09
C VAL A 173 11.95 -18.97 -9.04
N SER A 174 12.92 -19.79 -9.46
CA SER A 174 12.68 -20.93 -10.37
C SER A 174 11.76 -21.98 -9.75
N ALA A 175 11.78 -22.11 -8.43
CA ALA A 175 10.92 -23.01 -7.68
C ALA A 175 9.55 -22.39 -7.31
N ASN A 176 9.25 -21.17 -7.74
CA ASN A 176 8.09 -20.37 -7.31
C ASN A 176 7.99 -20.24 -5.78
N ASN A 177 9.13 -20.12 -5.12
CA ASN A 177 9.24 -20.01 -3.66
C ASN A 177 9.52 -18.56 -3.18
N VAL A 178 9.47 -17.58 -4.06
CA VAL A 178 9.64 -16.16 -3.72
C VAL A 178 8.39 -15.38 -4.02
N ILE A 179 7.96 -14.59 -3.05
CA ILE A 179 6.91 -13.58 -3.20
C ILE A 179 7.49 -12.20 -2.93
N PHE A 180 6.75 -11.17 -3.34
CA PHE A 180 7.15 -9.79 -3.15
C PHE A 180 6.09 -9.01 -2.38
N ARG A 181 6.57 -8.07 -1.56
CA ARG A 181 5.73 -7.09 -0.85
C ARG A 181 6.29 -5.70 -1.06
N ILE A 182 5.43 -4.73 -1.33
CA ILE A 182 5.78 -3.32 -1.30
C ILE A 182 5.44 -2.73 0.07
N PRO A 183 6.09 -1.64 0.49
CA PRO A 183 5.80 -0.96 1.74
C PRO A 183 4.32 -0.57 1.83
N THR A 184 3.66 -0.99 2.90
CA THR A 184 2.26 -0.65 3.18
C THR A 184 2.19 0.77 3.74
N PRO A 185 1.44 1.72 3.15
CA PRO A 185 1.29 3.04 3.73
C PRO A 185 0.72 2.98 5.15
N VAL A 186 1.31 3.72 6.07
CA VAL A 186 0.89 3.80 7.48
C VAL A 186 0.13 5.10 7.80
N PHE A 187 -0.19 5.90 6.81
CA PHE A 187 -1.02 7.10 6.97
C PHE A 187 -2.37 6.76 7.61
N GLY A 188 -2.77 7.54 8.62
CA GLY A 188 -4.04 7.35 9.29
C GLY A 188 -4.16 6.04 10.08
N ALA A 189 -3.06 5.32 10.29
CA ALA A 189 -3.06 4.03 10.95
C ALA A 189 -3.64 4.08 12.37
N GLY A 190 -3.48 5.19 13.10
CA GLY A 190 -4.12 5.40 14.39
C GLY A 190 -5.64 5.45 14.33
N LEU A 191 -6.22 5.99 13.27
CA LEU A 191 -7.67 5.89 13.04
C LEU A 191 -8.08 4.43 12.84
N ILE A 192 -7.33 3.67 12.02
CA ILE A 192 -7.60 2.24 11.77
C ILE A 192 -7.51 1.44 13.08
N GLU A 193 -6.47 1.67 13.90
CA GLU A 193 -6.30 1.01 15.21
C GLU A 193 -7.48 1.28 16.13
N SER A 194 -8.06 2.49 16.05
CA SER A 194 -9.14 2.97 16.91
C SER A 194 -10.55 2.53 16.45
N ILE A 195 -10.70 1.84 15.32
CA ILE A 195 -11.99 1.29 14.89
C ILE A 195 -12.32 0.07 15.75
N PRO A 196 -13.48 0.02 16.45
CA PRO A 196 -13.88 -1.16 17.23
C PRO A 196 -14.02 -2.41 16.36
N ASP A 197 -13.63 -3.58 16.89
CA ASP A 197 -13.81 -4.86 16.22
C ASP A 197 -15.28 -5.10 15.81
N ALA A 198 -16.22 -4.72 16.70
CA ALA A 198 -17.64 -4.82 16.41
C ALA A 198 -18.07 -4.01 15.16
N THR A 199 -17.41 -2.87 14.90
CA THR A 199 -17.68 -2.05 13.71
C THR A 199 -17.23 -2.79 12.44
N ILE A 200 -16.06 -3.42 12.47
CA ILE A 200 -15.51 -4.20 11.34
C ILE A 200 -16.41 -5.41 11.06
N VAL A 201 -16.77 -6.16 12.10
CA VAL A 201 -17.63 -7.35 12.00
C VAL A 201 -19.02 -6.98 11.47
N ALA A 202 -19.62 -5.90 12.01
CA ALA A 202 -20.92 -5.41 11.54
C ALA A 202 -20.87 -4.97 10.06
N ASN A 203 -19.80 -4.29 9.65
CA ASN A 203 -19.61 -3.88 8.25
C ASN A 203 -19.39 -5.09 7.32
N ALA A 204 -18.65 -6.10 7.74
CA ALA A 204 -18.48 -7.33 6.95
C ALA A 204 -19.84 -8.00 6.67
N SER A 205 -20.72 -8.03 7.66
CA SER A 205 -22.06 -8.59 7.57
C SER A 205 -23.10 -7.65 6.92
N ALA A 206 -22.74 -6.40 6.64
CA ALA A 206 -23.64 -5.46 6.02
C ALA A 206 -23.79 -5.72 4.51
N ASN A 207 -24.93 -5.30 3.95
CA ASN A 207 -25.20 -5.31 2.51
C ASN A 207 -25.09 -6.70 1.85
N LEU A 208 -25.36 -7.77 2.57
CA LEU A 208 -25.30 -9.14 2.03
C LEU A 208 -26.17 -9.33 0.78
N GLY A 209 -27.34 -8.69 0.71
CA GLY A 209 -28.20 -8.72 -0.48
C GLY A 209 -27.54 -8.16 -1.74
N SER A 210 -26.57 -7.25 -1.61
CA SER A 210 -25.79 -6.71 -2.71
C SER A 210 -24.47 -7.46 -2.93
N LYS A 211 -23.87 -7.98 -1.86
CA LYS A 211 -22.60 -8.69 -1.90
C LYS A 211 -22.71 -10.08 -2.54
N LEU A 212 -23.66 -10.88 -2.09
CA LEU A 212 -23.83 -12.28 -2.52
C LEU A 212 -24.02 -12.45 -4.03
N PRO A 213 -24.87 -11.64 -4.74
CA PRO A 213 -25.01 -11.75 -6.19
C PRO A 213 -23.73 -11.45 -6.97
N LEU A 214 -22.80 -10.69 -6.38
CA LEU A 214 -21.51 -10.36 -6.97
C LEU A 214 -20.40 -11.35 -6.60
N GLY A 215 -20.69 -12.31 -5.71
CA GLY A 215 -19.73 -13.30 -5.23
C GLY A 215 -18.85 -12.79 -4.09
N ILE A 216 -19.24 -11.69 -3.44
CA ILE A 216 -18.45 -11.09 -2.36
C ILE A 216 -18.81 -11.77 -1.04
N GLY A 217 -17.80 -12.42 -0.42
CA GLY A 217 -17.87 -12.98 0.92
C GLY A 217 -17.23 -12.05 1.94
N GLY A 218 -15.93 -12.13 2.04
CA GLY A 218 -15.13 -11.40 2.99
C GLY A 218 -15.24 -11.92 4.42
N ARG A 219 -14.14 -11.93 5.16
CA ARG A 219 -14.14 -12.34 6.57
C ARG A 219 -13.11 -11.58 7.39
N PRO A 220 -13.37 -11.22 8.64
CA PRO A 220 -12.35 -10.67 9.52
C PRO A 220 -11.22 -11.67 9.73
N ASN A 221 -9.97 -11.18 9.77
CA ASN A 221 -8.86 -11.98 10.29
C ASN A 221 -8.91 -11.90 11.82
N VAL A 222 -9.21 -13.01 12.45
CA VAL A 222 -9.35 -13.09 13.90
C VAL A 222 -8.13 -13.76 14.48
N GLN A 223 -7.46 -13.09 15.42
CA GLN A 223 -6.31 -13.67 16.11
C GLN A 223 -6.69 -14.92 16.88
N VAL A 224 -5.88 -15.96 16.71
CA VAL A 224 -5.99 -17.22 17.42
C VAL A 224 -4.70 -17.45 18.21
N PRO A 225 -4.76 -17.76 19.51
CA PRO A 225 -3.57 -18.05 20.31
C PRO A 225 -2.69 -19.11 19.69
N GLY A 226 -1.37 -18.94 19.81
CA GLY A 226 -0.40 -19.92 19.29
C GLY A 226 -0.25 -19.95 17.75
N ARG A 227 -0.96 -19.09 17.01
CA ARG A 227 -0.73 -18.94 15.57
C ARG A 227 0.52 -18.12 15.31
N THR A 228 1.24 -18.49 14.27
CA THR A 228 2.43 -17.77 13.84
C THR A 228 2.04 -16.47 13.14
N VAL A 229 2.66 -15.40 13.57
CA VAL A 229 2.61 -14.09 12.92
C VAL A 229 4.03 -13.77 12.47
N SER A 230 4.25 -13.62 11.16
CA SER A 230 5.56 -13.30 10.59
C SER A 230 6.72 -14.19 11.11
N GLY A 231 6.50 -15.50 11.18
CA GLY A 231 7.49 -16.47 11.67
C GLY A 231 7.60 -16.58 13.19
N ALA A 232 7.02 -15.65 13.96
CA ALA A 232 7.01 -15.67 15.40
C ALA A 232 5.66 -16.11 15.98
N THR A 233 5.67 -16.70 17.16
CA THR A 233 4.43 -16.98 17.90
C THR A 233 3.72 -15.69 18.25
N ASN A 234 2.40 -15.64 18.04
CA ASN A 234 1.60 -14.50 18.39
C ASN A 234 1.60 -14.26 19.90
N ASN A 235 2.23 -13.17 20.33
CA ASN A 235 2.30 -12.74 21.71
C ASN A 235 1.32 -11.59 22.02
N SER A 236 0.40 -11.26 21.09
CA SER A 236 -0.51 -10.13 21.27
C SER A 236 -1.48 -10.29 22.45
N GLY A 237 -1.72 -11.54 22.89
CA GLY A 237 -2.66 -11.85 23.97
C GLY A 237 -4.12 -11.51 23.67
N ASN A 238 -4.45 -11.22 22.42
CA ASN A 238 -5.74 -10.70 22.01
C ASN A 238 -6.57 -11.77 21.29
N ASP A 239 -7.00 -12.73 22.03
CA ASP A 239 -7.83 -13.81 21.55
C ASP A 239 -9.18 -13.33 21.07
N GLY A 240 -9.55 -13.70 19.85
CA GLY A 240 -10.82 -13.32 19.25
C GLY A 240 -10.91 -11.88 18.76
N THR A 241 -9.81 -11.14 18.76
CA THR A 241 -9.78 -9.79 18.19
C THR A 241 -9.53 -9.78 16.69
N VAL A 242 -10.11 -8.78 16.03
CA VAL A 242 -9.91 -8.55 14.60
C VAL A 242 -8.56 -7.90 14.37
N THR A 243 -7.68 -8.58 13.65
CA THR A 243 -6.40 -8.04 13.19
C THR A 243 -6.60 -7.22 11.91
N ARG A 244 -5.76 -6.21 11.69
CA ARG A 244 -6.05 -5.19 10.66
C ARG A 244 -4.85 -4.56 9.98
N PHE A 245 -3.62 -4.84 10.42
CA PHE A 245 -2.38 -4.31 9.82
C PHE A 245 -1.66 -5.38 9.00
N GLY A 246 -0.88 -4.93 8.01
CA GLY A 246 -0.24 -5.78 7.03
C GLY A 246 -1.17 -6.14 5.85
N TRP A 247 -0.60 -6.68 4.78
CA TRP A 247 -1.33 -7.06 3.57
C TRP A 247 -2.36 -8.17 3.80
N LYS A 248 -2.13 -9.02 4.79
CA LYS A 248 -3.04 -10.10 5.18
C LYS A 248 -3.73 -9.85 6.52
N ALA A 249 -3.73 -8.60 6.99
CA ALA A 249 -4.29 -8.23 8.29
C ALA A 249 -3.72 -9.10 9.43
N GLN A 250 -2.44 -9.42 9.41
CA GLN A 250 -1.83 -10.35 10.38
C GLN A 250 -1.60 -9.74 11.76
N ASN A 251 -1.47 -8.42 11.86
CA ASN A 251 -1.17 -7.73 13.11
C ASN A 251 -2.38 -6.96 13.65
N LYS A 252 -2.55 -6.98 14.98
CA LYS A 252 -3.65 -6.30 15.65
C LYS A 252 -3.34 -4.84 15.95
N SER A 253 -2.14 -4.54 16.46
CA SER A 253 -1.76 -3.23 16.97
C SER A 253 -0.57 -2.67 16.20
N LEU A 254 -0.44 -1.36 16.23
CA LEU A 254 0.72 -0.67 15.65
C LEU A 254 2.01 -1.03 16.38
N THR A 255 1.96 -1.34 17.66
CA THR A 255 3.14 -1.75 18.44
C THR A 255 3.69 -3.09 17.95
N ILE A 256 2.82 -4.09 17.76
CA ILE A 256 3.25 -5.40 17.26
C ILE A 256 3.70 -5.27 15.79
N PHE A 257 2.97 -4.49 14.99
CA PHE A 257 3.31 -4.27 13.58
C PHE A 257 4.68 -3.59 13.42
N SER A 258 4.99 -2.60 14.28
CA SER A 258 6.29 -1.93 14.29
C SER A 258 7.41 -2.87 14.76
N GLY A 259 7.18 -3.64 15.81
CA GLY A 259 8.17 -4.60 16.32
C GLY A 259 8.48 -5.72 15.34
N GLU A 260 7.44 -6.23 14.64
CA GLU A 260 7.60 -7.19 13.55
C GLU A 260 8.44 -6.59 12.42
N ALA A 261 8.07 -5.40 11.93
CA ALA A 261 8.76 -4.74 10.83
C ALA A 261 10.23 -4.44 11.17
N TYR A 262 10.50 -3.96 12.38
CA TYR A 262 11.86 -3.64 12.83
C TYR A 262 12.76 -4.88 12.84
N ASN A 263 12.24 -6.00 13.31
CA ASN A 263 12.95 -7.28 13.30
C ASN A 263 13.05 -7.87 11.87
N VAL A 264 11.94 -7.91 11.14
CA VAL A 264 11.85 -8.61 9.86
C VAL A 264 12.52 -7.82 8.73
N GLU A 265 12.38 -6.49 8.70
CA GLU A 265 12.84 -5.65 7.57
C GLU A 265 14.25 -5.11 7.79
N MET A 266 14.67 -4.92 9.03
CA MET A 266 15.96 -4.32 9.40
C MET A 266 16.87 -5.27 10.19
N GLY A 267 16.36 -6.44 10.60
CA GLY A 267 17.11 -7.42 11.36
C GLY A 267 17.34 -7.04 12.84
N ILE A 268 16.68 -5.97 13.33
CA ILE A 268 16.89 -5.44 14.69
C ILE A 268 15.96 -6.15 15.65
N SER A 269 16.52 -6.87 16.61
CA SER A 269 15.76 -7.53 17.66
C SER A 269 15.22 -6.51 18.68
N ASN A 270 14.08 -6.80 19.28
CA ASN A 270 13.38 -5.91 20.20
C ASN A 270 12.64 -6.70 21.28
N GLU A 271 12.07 -6.02 22.29
CA GLU A 271 11.37 -6.68 23.42
C GLU A 271 10.21 -7.59 22.98
N LEU A 272 9.58 -7.33 21.83
CA LEU A 272 8.50 -8.17 21.29
C LEU A 272 9.02 -9.32 20.42
N PHE A 273 10.14 -9.12 19.75
CA PHE A 273 10.82 -10.08 18.88
C PHE A 273 12.30 -10.14 19.30
N PRO A 274 12.62 -10.87 20.38
CA PRO A 274 13.89 -10.74 21.09
C PRO A 274 15.06 -11.50 20.46
N THR A 275 14.85 -12.21 19.37
CA THR A 275 15.89 -12.97 18.67
C THR A 275 16.34 -12.26 17.41
N GLU A 276 17.61 -12.35 17.09
CA GLU A 276 18.16 -11.89 15.81
C GLU A 276 17.52 -12.66 14.64
N ARG A 277 17.44 -12.02 13.48
CA ARG A 277 17.04 -12.72 12.24
C ARG A 277 18.07 -13.73 11.78
N ASP A 278 19.32 -13.45 12.06
CA ASP A 278 20.45 -14.37 11.88
C ASP A 278 21.17 -14.53 13.20
N GLU A 279 21.19 -15.74 13.75
CA GLU A 279 21.81 -16.06 15.04
C GLU A 279 23.27 -16.50 14.92
N THR A 280 23.92 -16.26 13.76
CA THR A 280 25.35 -16.52 13.60
C THR A 280 26.15 -15.64 14.55
N ALA A 281 26.77 -16.23 15.56
CA ALA A 281 27.43 -15.51 16.65
C ALA A 281 28.46 -14.47 16.19
N ALA A 282 29.17 -14.73 15.09
CA ALA A 282 30.14 -13.78 14.52
C ALA A 282 29.47 -12.56 13.86
N CYS A 283 28.16 -12.58 13.66
CA CYS A 283 27.39 -11.50 13.07
C CYS A 283 26.58 -10.69 14.12
N GLN A 284 26.49 -11.19 15.33
CA GLN A 284 25.83 -10.53 16.45
C GLN A 284 26.81 -9.58 17.14
N VAL A 285 26.80 -8.32 16.74
CA VAL A 285 27.75 -7.31 17.21
C VAL A 285 27.15 -6.31 18.20
N ALA A 286 25.85 -6.31 18.34
CA ALA A 286 25.10 -5.47 19.27
C ALA A 286 24.48 -6.32 20.41
N THR A 287 24.00 -5.65 21.45
CA THR A 287 23.29 -6.30 22.56
C THR A 287 21.93 -6.84 22.09
N VAL A 288 21.59 -8.07 22.47
CA VAL A 288 20.30 -8.71 22.13
C VAL A 288 19.40 -8.75 23.36
N PRO A 289 18.16 -8.25 23.32
CA PRO A 289 17.58 -7.51 22.21
C PRO A 289 18.28 -6.17 21.96
N ASN A 290 18.30 -5.74 20.69
CA ASN A 290 18.96 -4.49 20.32
C ASN A 290 18.17 -3.28 20.82
N ASP A 291 16.86 -3.30 20.65
CA ASP A 291 15.93 -2.24 21.08
C ASP A 291 15.21 -2.66 22.39
N PHE A 292 15.43 -1.91 23.46
CA PHE A 292 14.87 -2.15 24.79
C PHE A 292 14.53 -0.86 25.52
N THR A 293 13.66 -0.94 26.52
CA THR A 293 13.28 0.19 27.35
C THR A 293 14.46 0.68 28.20
N ASP A 294 14.88 1.92 27.98
CA ASP A 294 15.95 2.55 28.77
C ASP A 294 15.40 3.13 30.10
N THR A 295 15.49 2.36 31.17
CA THR A 295 15.04 2.77 32.50
C THR A 295 15.95 3.81 33.16
N THR A 296 17.08 4.14 32.55
CA THR A 296 18.05 5.15 33.07
C THR A 296 17.87 6.52 32.42
N SER A 297 17.09 6.60 31.33
CA SER A 297 16.81 7.86 30.63
C SER A 297 16.11 8.88 31.53
N VAL A 298 16.56 10.11 31.46
CA VAL A 298 15.98 11.25 32.19
C VAL A 298 14.78 11.88 31.46
N THR A 299 14.47 11.43 30.25
CA THR A 299 13.33 11.89 29.47
C THR A 299 12.39 10.73 29.13
N THR A 300 11.08 11.00 29.09
CA THR A 300 10.10 9.97 28.73
C THR A 300 10.34 9.45 27.31
N SER A 301 10.64 10.32 26.36
CA SER A 301 10.92 9.92 24.98
C SER A 301 12.19 9.07 24.86
N GLY A 302 13.24 9.39 25.61
CA GLY A 302 14.46 8.59 25.61
C GLY A 302 14.31 7.23 26.32
N ALA A 303 13.36 7.10 27.22
CA ALA A 303 13.07 5.83 27.90
C ALA A 303 12.33 4.83 26.99
N LEU A 304 11.58 5.32 25.98
CA LEU A 304 10.80 4.46 25.08
C LEU A 304 11.70 3.72 24.09
N THR A 305 11.32 2.49 23.79
CA THR A 305 11.91 1.71 22.70
C THR A 305 11.65 2.40 21.34
N ALA A 306 12.49 2.14 20.35
CA ALA A 306 12.26 2.57 18.98
C ALA A 306 10.91 2.03 18.44
N VAL A 307 10.59 0.77 18.75
CA VAL A 307 9.28 0.16 18.44
C VAL A 307 8.12 0.99 19.00
N ALA A 308 8.21 1.46 20.25
CA ALA A 308 7.16 2.29 20.85
C ALA A 308 7.05 3.65 20.15
N ARG A 309 8.17 4.26 19.78
CA ARG A 309 8.22 5.53 19.03
C ARG A 309 7.66 5.37 17.61
N PHE A 310 8.01 4.29 16.90
CA PHE A 310 7.42 4.00 15.57
C PHE A 310 5.89 3.82 15.66
N ALA A 311 5.40 3.11 16.67
CA ALA A 311 3.97 2.95 16.88
C ALA A 311 3.28 4.31 17.21
N LEU A 312 3.93 5.20 17.94
CA LEU A 312 3.43 6.54 18.22
C LEU A 312 3.40 7.40 16.95
N PHE A 313 4.46 7.38 16.16
CA PHE A 313 4.47 8.07 14.85
C PHE A 313 3.29 7.64 13.99
N GLN A 314 3.13 6.34 13.75
CA GLN A 314 2.06 5.79 12.95
C GLN A 314 0.67 6.11 13.52
N ARG A 315 0.52 6.09 14.85
CA ARG A 315 -0.76 6.38 15.53
C ARG A 315 -1.18 7.84 15.39
N LEU A 316 -0.22 8.75 15.42
CA LEU A 316 -0.46 10.20 15.38
C LEU A 316 -0.35 10.79 13.96
N LEU A 317 0.02 9.99 12.98
CA LEU A 317 0.15 10.38 11.57
C LEU A 317 -1.23 10.56 10.93
N ALA A 318 -1.45 11.72 10.32
CA ALA A 318 -2.70 12.04 9.64
C ALA A 318 -2.96 11.13 8.43
N PRO A 319 -4.22 10.84 8.10
CA PRO A 319 -4.56 10.32 6.78
C PRO A 319 -4.26 11.37 5.70
N PRO A 320 -3.95 10.97 4.47
CA PRO A 320 -3.77 11.90 3.35
C PRO A 320 -5.04 12.72 3.08
N ALA A 321 -4.87 13.97 2.75
CA ALA A 321 -5.97 14.83 2.36
C ALA A 321 -6.34 14.59 0.89
N PRO A 322 -7.64 14.39 0.57
CA PRO A 322 -8.10 14.32 -0.82
C PRO A 322 -7.95 15.68 -1.51
N SER A 323 -7.83 15.68 -2.84
CA SER A 323 -7.73 16.90 -3.64
C SER A 323 -8.73 16.89 -4.80
N PRO A 324 -9.38 18.02 -5.08
CA PRO A 324 -10.21 18.15 -6.28
C PRO A 324 -9.38 18.33 -7.57
N ASP A 325 -8.06 18.42 -7.44
CA ASP A 325 -7.15 18.73 -8.56
C ASP A 325 -6.84 17.47 -9.38
N THR A 326 -7.86 17.00 -10.08
CA THR A 326 -7.76 15.89 -11.04
C THR A 326 -8.43 16.26 -12.36
N PRO A 327 -8.09 15.60 -13.47
CA PRO A 327 -8.76 15.81 -14.74
C PRO A 327 -10.28 15.67 -14.63
N GLY A 328 -11.03 16.58 -15.23
CA GLY A 328 -12.49 16.63 -15.15
C GLY A 328 -13.05 17.30 -13.88
N GLY A 329 -12.23 17.67 -12.92
CA GLY A 329 -12.58 18.45 -11.74
C GLY A 329 -13.70 17.82 -10.89
N SER A 330 -14.36 18.64 -10.07
CA SER A 330 -15.37 18.17 -9.09
C SER A 330 -16.56 17.44 -9.70
N THR A 331 -16.96 17.75 -10.92
CA THR A 331 -18.05 17.05 -11.61
C THR A 331 -17.67 15.59 -11.88
N SER A 332 -16.50 15.34 -12.47
CA SER A 332 -16.03 13.98 -12.75
C SER A 332 -15.78 13.20 -11.46
N ILE A 333 -15.18 13.84 -10.43
CA ILE A 333 -14.97 13.23 -9.12
C ILE A 333 -16.29 12.78 -8.49
N ASN A 334 -17.33 13.64 -8.50
CA ASN A 334 -18.62 13.30 -7.92
C ASN A 334 -19.33 12.18 -8.69
N ASN A 335 -19.29 12.22 -10.03
CA ASN A 335 -19.79 11.12 -10.85
C ASN A 335 -19.05 9.82 -10.57
N GLY A 336 -17.72 9.88 -10.52
CA GLY A 336 -16.87 8.74 -10.23
C GLY A 336 -17.15 8.13 -8.86
N LYS A 337 -17.38 8.95 -7.83
CA LYS A 337 -17.77 8.50 -6.50
C LYS A 337 -19.11 7.76 -6.49
N GLN A 338 -20.09 8.26 -7.23
CA GLN A 338 -21.39 7.58 -7.38
C GLN A 338 -21.26 6.26 -8.14
N LEU A 339 -20.49 6.27 -9.24
CA LEU A 339 -20.22 5.08 -10.04
C LEU A 339 -19.43 4.04 -9.24
N PHE A 340 -18.44 4.43 -8.45
CA PHE A 340 -17.70 3.56 -7.56
C PHE A 340 -18.61 2.79 -6.60
N ALA A 341 -19.61 3.48 -6.05
CA ALA A 341 -20.60 2.85 -5.19
C ALA A 341 -21.55 1.93 -5.98
N SER A 342 -22.11 2.42 -7.08
CA SER A 342 -23.12 1.68 -7.87
C SER A 342 -22.55 0.48 -8.63
N THR A 343 -21.27 0.50 -8.98
CA THR A 343 -20.55 -0.61 -9.61
C THR A 343 -20.24 -1.74 -8.62
N GLY A 344 -20.25 -1.45 -7.31
CA GLY A 344 -20.01 -2.40 -6.24
C GLY A 344 -18.63 -2.31 -5.58
N CYS A 345 -17.74 -1.43 -6.04
CA CYS A 345 -16.40 -1.25 -5.44
C CYS A 345 -16.49 -0.92 -3.94
N ALA A 346 -17.47 -0.11 -3.54
CA ALA A 346 -17.71 0.30 -2.15
C ALA A 346 -18.17 -0.85 -1.23
N LEU A 347 -18.45 -2.04 -1.74
CA LEU A 347 -18.86 -3.20 -0.94
C LEU A 347 -17.67 -3.83 -0.20
N CYS A 348 -16.44 -3.73 -0.77
CA CYS A 348 -15.18 -4.04 -0.12
C CYS A 348 -14.48 -2.74 0.32
N HIS A 349 -14.35 -1.78 -0.57
CA HIS A 349 -13.78 -0.47 -0.27
C HIS A 349 -14.81 0.45 0.41
N THR A 350 -15.28 0.04 1.61
CA THR A 350 -16.23 0.80 2.43
C THR A 350 -15.72 2.22 2.65
N PRO A 351 -16.46 3.27 2.26
CA PRO A 351 -15.97 4.64 2.28
C PRO A 351 -15.52 5.12 3.65
N THR A 352 -16.27 4.78 4.69
CA THR A 352 -16.05 5.31 6.04
C THR A 352 -16.37 4.27 7.11
N LEU A 353 -15.44 4.12 8.06
CA LEU A 353 -15.71 3.43 9.33
C LEU A 353 -15.50 4.41 10.48
N ARG A 354 -16.23 4.21 11.59
CA ARG A 354 -16.17 5.11 12.74
C ARG A 354 -15.24 4.54 13.81
N THR A 355 -14.36 5.38 14.34
CA THR A 355 -13.51 5.05 15.48
C THR A 355 -14.32 5.02 16.77
N GLY A 356 -13.84 4.29 17.77
CA GLY A 356 -14.44 4.19 19.09
C GLY A 356 -13.89 5.19 20.10
N ASN A 357 -14.09 4.85 21.38
CA ASN A 357 -13.46 5.55 22.47
C ASN A 357 -11.98 5.18 22.55
N THR A 358 -11.10 6.16 22.55
CA THR A 358 -9.65 5.99 22.63
C THR A 358 -9.04 7.07 23.51
N ALA A 359 -7.85 6.81 24.06
CA ALA A 359 -7.14 7.74 24.93
C ALA A 359 -6.76 9.03 24.20
N VAL A 360 -6.34 8.95 22.93
CA VAL A 360 -6.01 10.10 22.10
C VAL A 360 -7.29 10.79 21.62
N ALA A 361 -7.54 11.99 22.12
CA ALA A 361 -8.79 12.72 21.84
C ALA A 361 -8.99 12.98 20.33
N ALA A 362 -7.91 13.25 19.60
CA ALA A 362 -7.93 13.49 18.15
C ALA A 362 -8.39 12.28 17.34
N LEU A 363 -8.30 11.07 17.88
CA LEU A 363 -8.72 9.82 17.24
C LEU A 363 -10.12 9.35 17.66
N ARG A 364 -10.68 9.97 18.72
CA ARG A 364 -11.90 9.50 19.37
C ARG A 364 -13.15 9.86 18.58
N TYR A 365 -14.00 8.86 18.26
CA TYR A 365 -15.27 9.01 17.57
C TYR A 365 -15.18 9.75 16.22
N GLN A 366 -14.06 9.57 15.50
CA GLN A 366 -13.82 10.17 14.19
C GLN A 366 -14.38 9.29 13.07
N ASN A 367 -14.65 9.93 11.94
CA ASN A 367 -14.92 9.24 10.70
C ASN A 367 -13.59 8.96 9.97
N ALA A 368 -13.19 7.71 9.91
CA ALA A 368 -12.07 7.27 9.09
C ALA A 368 -12.57 7.05 7.66
N ASN A 369 -12.26 7.98 6.75
CA ASN A 369 -12.67 7.90 5.34
C ASN A 369 -11.66 7.07 4.54
N LEU A 370 -11.46 5.83 4.95
CA LEU A 370 -10.35 4.97 4.51
C LEU A 370 -10.62 4.23 3.19
N TYR A 371 -11.86 4.09 2.77
CA TYR A 371 -12.25 3.26 1.62
C TYR A 371 -11.71 1.82 1.73
N SER A 372 -12.02 1.17 2.85
CA SER A 372 -11.70 -0.22 3.14
C SER A 372 -12.63 -0.76 4.21
N ASP A 373 -13.01 -2.01 4.11
CA ASP A 373 -13.74 -2.73 5.16
C ASP A 373 -12.79 -3.44 6.16
N LEU A 374 -11.49 -3.43 5.88
CA LEU A 374 -10.42 -4.03 6.70
C LEU A 374 -10.51 -5.56 6.86
N VAL A 375 -11.31 -6.24 6.06
CA VAL A 375 -11.43 -7.70 6.11
C VAL A 375 -10.68 -8.39 4.97
N LEU A 376 -10.52 -9.69 5.09
CA LEU A 376 -9.89 -10.54 4.07
C LEU A 376 -10.90 -10.89 2.99
N HIS A 377 -10.45 -10.83 1.74
CA HIS A 377 -11.17 -11.32 0.57
C HIS A 377 -10.29 -12.29 -0.22
N ASP A 378 -10.89 -13.35 -0.74
CA ASP A 378 -10.20 -14.23 -1.68
C ASP A 378 -10.09 -13.53 -3.04
N MET A 379 -8.86 -13.25 -3.44
CA MET A 379 -8.56 -12.55 -4.69
C MET A 379 -8.22 -13.50 -5.84
N GLY A 380 -8.40 -14.80 -5.62
CA GLY A 380 -8.17 -15.82 -6.64
C GLY A 380 -6.70 -15.98 -7.03
N PRO A 381 -6.43 -16.83 -8.05
CA PRO A 381 -5.07 -17.26 -8.36
C PRO A 381 -4.14 -16.18 -8.91
N ASN A 382 -4.70 -15.11 -9.51
CA ASN A 382 -3.85 -14.06 -10.10
C ASN A 382 -3.09 -13.25 -9.04
N LEU A 383 -3.73 -12.97 -7.91
CA LEU A 383 -3.12 -12.22 -6.81
C LEU A 383 -2.60 -13.13 -5.68
N ALA A 384 -2.85 -14.43 -5.74
CA ALA A 384 -2.35 -15.37 -4.74
C ALA A 384 -0.82 -15.33 -4.65
N ASP A 385 -0.32 -15.24 -3.43
CA ASP A 385 1.12 -15.31 -3.12
C ASP A 385 1.52 -16.64 -2.44
N GLY A 386 0.54 -17.49 -2.13
CA GLY A 386 0.77 -18.77 -1.48
C GLY A 386 1.13 -18.70 0.00
N VAL A 387 1.25 -17.50 0.58
CA VAL A 387 1.63 -17.30 1.97
C VAL A 387 0.40 -17.24 2.87
N SER A 388 0.46 -17.98 3.98
CA SER A 388 -0.55 -17.90 5.04
C SER A 388 -0.02 -17.10 6.23
N GLN A 389 -0.81 -16.12 6.70
CA GLN A 389 -0.48 -15.33 7.89
C GLN A 389 -1.70 -15.26 8.82
N GLY A 390 -1.55 -15.74 10.06
CA GLY A 390 -2.69 -15.94 10.95
C GLY A 390 -3.66 -16.93 10.34
N VAL A 391 -4.93 -16.52 10.11
CA VAL A 391 -5.94 -17.35 9.44
C VAL A 391 -6.12 -16.99 7.97
N ALA A 392 -5.40 -15.99 7.46
CA ALA A 392 -5.43 -15.61 6.05
C ALA A 392 -4.72 -16.67 5.20
N GLY A 393 -5.39 -17.18 4.18
CA GLY A 393 -4.83 -18.11 3.20
C GLY A 393 -4.01 -17.46 2.11
N GLY A 394 -3.42 -18.27 1.23
CA GLY A 394 -2.50 -17.82 0.18
C GLY A 394 -3.11 -16.88 -0.85
N SER A 395 -4.41 -16.93 -1.10
CA SER A 395 -5.14 -16.05 -2.02
C SER A 395 -5.90 -14.92 -1.31
N GLU A 396 -5.91 -14.89 0.02
CA GLU A 396 -6.66 -13.90 0.78
C GLU A 396 -5.82 -12.68 1.13
N PHE A 397 -6.39 -11.49 0.91
CA PHE A 397 -5.77 -10.21 1.23
C PHE A 397 -6.76 -9.29 1.91
N ARG A 398 -6.25 -8.46 2.82
CA ARG A 398 -7.02 -7.37 3.43
C ARG A 398 -7.31 -6.30 2.37
N THR A 399 -8.55 -5.83 2.31
CA THR A 399 -8.87 -4.64 1.51
C THR A 399 -7.96 -3.48 1.90
N ALA A 400 -7.12 -3.03 0.96
CA ALA A 400 -6.21 -1.91 1.20
C ALA A 400 -6.99 -0.59 1.31
N PRO A 401 -6.68 0.29 2.28
CA PRO A 401 -7.20 1.65 2.29
C PRO A 401 -6.82 2.41 1.01
N LEU A 402 -7.78 3.18 0.47
CA LEU A 402 -7.56 3.94 -0.76
C LEU A 402 -7.23 5.42 -0.53
N TRP A 403 -7.29 5.92 0.71
CA TRP A 403 -6.79 7.27 0.99
C TRP A 403 -5.31 7.39 0.58
N GLY A 404 -4.94 8.52 -0.02
CA GLY A 404 -3.60 8.74 -0.56
C GLY A 404 -3.33 8.06 -1.91
N LEU A 405 -4.33 7.39 -2.51
CA LEU A 405 -4.18 6.75 -3.81
C LEU A 405 -3.80 7.74 -4.92
N GLY A 406 -4.21 8.99 -4.77
CA GLY A 406 -3.96 10.04 -5.75
C GLY A 406 -2.48 10.30 -6.04
N GLN A 407 -1.61 10.09 -5.06
CA GLN A 407 -0.16 10.29 -5.22
C GLN A 407 0.63 8.97 -5.19
N ARG A 408 -0.03 7.82 -5.10
CA ARG A 408 0.62 6.51 -5.07
C ARG A 408 1.14 6.14 -6.45
N LEU A 409 2.36 5.57 -6.50
CA LEU A 409 3.03 5.16 -7.75
C LEU A 409 2.76 3.71 -8.10
N TYR A 410 2.79 2.81 -7.12
CA TYR A 410 2.68 1.37 -7.32
C TYR A 410 1.49 0.80 -6.55
N PHE A 411 0.84 -0.20 -7.12
CA PHE A 411 -0.39 -0.78 -6.63
C PHE A 411 -0.24 -2.30 -6.44
N LEU A 412 -1.22 -2.87 -5.73
CA LEU A 412 -1.26 -4.26 -5.29
C LEU A 412 -0.16 -4.56 -4.24
N HIS A 413 -0.22 -5.73 -3.63
CA HIS A 413 0.69 -6.10 -2.54
C HIS A 413 2.15 -6.23 -2.96
N ASP A 414 2.40 -6.50 -4.22
CA ASP A 414 3.74 -6.74 -4.79
C ASP A 414 4.21 -5.64 -5.75
N GLY A 415 3.42 -4.59 -5.93
CA GLY A 415 3.78 -3.46 -6.78
C GLY A 415 3.86 -3.79 -8.28
N ARG A 416 3.13 -4.83 -8.73
CA ARG A 416 3.16 -5.26 -10.14
C ARG A 416 2.50 -4.29 -11.09
N SER A 417 1.68 -3.37 -10.61
CA SER A 417 0.97 -2.39 -11.42
C SER A 417 1.30 -0.96 -10.98
N SER A 418 1.36 -0.04 -11.93
CA SER A 418 1.45 1.42 -11.75
C SER A 418 0.33 2.18 -12.46
N ASP A 419 -0.65 1.46 -13.02
CA ASP A 419 -1.80 1.99 -13.73
C ASP A 419 -3.09 1.52 -13.04
N LEU A 420 -4.02 2.44 -12.75
CA LEU A 420 -5.26 2.12 -12.05
C LEU A 420 -6.20 1.24 -12.88
N LEU A 421 -6.20 1.38 -14.21
CA LEU A 421 -7.06 0.55 -15.05
C LEU A 421 -6.57 -0.90 -15.05
N ASP A 422 -5.27 -1.09 -15.17
CA ASP A 422 -4.63 -2.40 -15.02
C ASP A 422 -4.88 -2.96 -13.62
N THR A 423 -4.68 -2.15 -12.57
CA THR A 423 -4.92 -2.55 -11.18
C THR A 423 -6.35 -3.05 -10.96
N ILE A 424 -7.36 -2.35 -11.48
CA ILE A 424 -8.75 -2.80 -11.41
C ILE A 424 -8.92 -4.16 -12.13
N GLY A 425 -8.32 -4.30 -13.31
CA GLY A 425 -8.35 -5.56 -14.08
C GLY A 425 -7.72 -6.73 -13.32
N GLN A 426 -6.60 -6.49 -12.63
CA GLN A 426 -5.88 -7.51 -11.86
C GLN A 426 -6.68 -8.10 -10.68
N HIS A 427 -7.75 -7.43 -10.22
CA HIS A 427 -8.64 -7.95 -9.18
C HIS A 427 -9.45 -9.16 -9.66
N ALA A 428 -9.64 -9.34 -10.96
CA ALA A 428 -10.41 -10.45 -11.49
C ALA A 428 -9.52 -11.64 -11.85
N SER A 429 -9.87 -12.81 -11.34
CA SER A 429 -9.18 -14.05 -11.70
C SER A 429 -9.96 -15.29 -11.28
N GLY A 430 -9.55 -16.44 -11.82
CA GLY A 430 -10.17 -17.72 -11.53
C GLY A 430 -11.60 -17.82 -12.03
N THR A 431 -12.23 -18.94 -11.73
CA THR A 431 -13.63 -19.18 -12.10
C THR A 431 -14.38 -19.89 -10.99
N GLN A 432 -15.69 -19.64 -10.89
CA GLN A 432 -16.58 -20.35 -9.95
C GLN A 432 -16.55 -21.87 -10.16
N ARG A 433 -16.42 -22.31 -11.41
CA ARG A 433 -16.37 -23.73 -11.75
C ARG A 433 -15.17 -24.43 -11.15
N GLN A 434 -14.04 -23.72 -10.97
CA GLN A 434 -12.82 -24.25 -10.36
C GLN A 434 -12.77 -24.04 -8.84
N GLY A 435 -13.75 -23.33 -8.27
CA GLY A 435 -13.79 -23.00 -6.84
C GLY A 435 -12.70 -22.03 -6.40
N ASN A 436 -12.10 -21.29 -7.33
CA ASN A 436 -11.00 -20.37 -7.06
C ASN A 436 -11.26 -18.95 -7.64
N ALA A 437 -12.52 -18.58 -7.81
CA ALA A 437 -12.88 -17.28 -8.33
C ALA A 437 -12.56 -16.16 -7.33
N SER A 438 -11.95 -15.08 -7.82
CA SER A 438 -11.83 -13.86 -7.04
C SER A 438 -13.20 -13.30 -6.66
N GLU A 439 -13.35 -12.88 -5.41
CA GLU A 439 -14.56 -12.21 -4.92
C GLU A 439 -14.84 -10.89 -5.65
N ALA A 440 -13.86 -10.31 -6.32
CA ALA A 440 -14.01 -9.08 -7.10
C ALA A 440 -14.53 -9.31 -8.53
N ASN A 441 -14.63 -10.55 -9.02
CA ASN A 441 -15.00 -10.85 -10.42
C ASN A 441 -16.31 -10.16 -10.86
N GLY A 442 -17.35 -10.20 -10.03
CA GLY A 442 -18.63 -9.56 -10.33
C GLY A 442 -18.53 -8.05 -10.46
N VAL A 443 -17.73 -7.42 -9.59
CA VAL A 443 -17.51 -5.96 -9.59
C VAL A 443 -16.68 -5.53 -10.81
N VAL A 444 -15.61 -6.27 -11.11
CA VAL A 444 -14.76 -5.99 -12.31
C VAL A 444 -15.58 -6.14 -13.58
N ASN A 445 -16.44 -7.16 -13.68
CA ASN A 445 -17.36 -7.30 -14.81
C ASN A 445 -18.32 -6.10 -14.92
N SER A 446 -18.86 -5.63 -13.80
CA SER A 446 -19.71 -4.43 -13.78
C SER A 446 -18.95 -3.18 -14.25
N PHE A 447 -17.71 -3.00 -13.79
CA PHE A 447 -16.81 -1.93 -14.25
C PHE A 447 -16.52 -2.01 -15.75
N ASN A 448 -16.23 -3.19 -16.27
CA ASN A 448 -15.93 -3.40 -17.69
C ASN A 448 -17.10 -3.03 -18.60
N ASN A 449 -18.35 -3.17 -18.13
CA ASN A 449 -19.55 -2.81 -18.87
C ASN A 449 -19.88 -1.30 -18.85
N LEU A 450 -19.13 -0.49 -18.10
CA LEU A 450 -19.30 0.97 -18.12
C LEU A 450 -18.78 1.57 -19.44
N SER A 451 -19.37 2.71 -19.82
CA SER A 451 -18.81 3.52 -20.90
C SER A 451 -17.42 4.05 -20.53
N GLU A 452 -16.59 4.35 -21.53
CA GLU A 452 -15.24 4.88 -21.31
C GLU A 452 -15.24 6.17 -20.47
N ARG A 453 -16.26 7.03 -20.67
CA ARG A 453 -16.45 8.23 -19.83
C ARG A 453 -16.71 7.88 -18.37
N GLN A 454 -17.56 6.91 -18.09
CA GLN A 454 -17.86 6.47 -16.72
C GLN A 454 -16.64 5.83 -16.05
N LYS A 455 -15.87 5.02 -16.80
CA LYS A 455 -14.58 4.50 -16.31
C LYS A 455 -13.63 5.65 -15.97
N GLN A 456 -13.52 6.67 -16.85
CA GLN A 456 -12.67 7.83 -16.59
C GLN A 456 -13.11 8.60 -15.34
N ASP A 457 -14.40 8.76 -15.11
CA ASP A 457 -14.92 9.41 -13.90
C ASP A 457 -14.49 8.65 -12.63
N ILE A 458 -14.54 7.31 -12.63
CA ILE A 458 -14.04 6.48 -11.52
C ILE A 458 -12.52 6.68 -11.32
N LEU A 459 -11.73 6.68 -12.39
CA LEU A 459 -10.29 6.87 -12.29
C LEU A 459 -9.93 8.26 -11.72
N ASN A 460 -10.63 9.30 -12.17
CA ASN A 460 -10.47 10.66 -11.65
C ASN A 460 -10.85 10.75 -10.16
N PHE A 461 -11.94 10.08 -9.76
CA PHE A 461 -12.31 9.97 -8.35
C PHE A 461 -11.22 9.27 -7.54
N LEU A 462 -10.72 8.13 -7.99
CA LEU A 462 -9.65 7.39 -7.30
C LEU A 462 -8.38 8.22 -7.16
N ARG A 463 -7.99 8.97 -8.20
CA ARG A 463 -6.84 9.87 -8.12
C ARG A 463 -7.10 11.12 -7.29
N SER A 464 -8.35 11.41 -6.91
CA SER A 464 -8.68 12.49 -5.98
C SER A 464 -8.49 12.10 -4.49
N LEU A 465 -8.37 10.82 -4.18
CA LEU A 465 -8.25 10.29 -2.81
C LEU A 465 -6.83 10.43 -2.19
#